data_23647a6d03b7d69c94c38700c56e2b97
#
_entry.id   23647a6d03b7d69c94c38700c56e2b97
#
_cell.length_a   1.000
_cell.length_b   1.000
_cell.length_c   1.000
_cell.angle_alpha   90.00
_cell.angle_beta   90.00
_cell.angle_gamma   90.00
#
_symmetry.space_group_name_H-M   'P 1'
#
loop_
_entity.id
_entity.type
_entity.pdbx_description
1 polymer ?
#
loop_
_entity_poly.entity_id
_entity_poly.type
_entity_poly.pdbx_seq_one_letter_code
_entity_poly.pdbx_strand_id
1 'polypeptide(L)'
;MSAIWGIVDLSVAQSEAQRKNRAGNLWEEVLRMRQAYRTSCLDRIQEKREATYYLACGVQNVTREAVEERFPYERKGERRSLFVADVILDNRGELVQRFGDIRDLCSHPDGEILYESFCSH
;
A
#
# COMPACT_ATOMS: atom_id res chain seq x y z
N MET A 1 8.11 -8.04 11.10
CA MET A 1 6.98 -8.60 10.32
C MET A 1 6.08 -7.46 9.93
N SER A 2 5.89 -7.24 8.65
CA SER A 2 4.93 -6.27 8.16
C SER A 2 3.55 -6.90 8.07
N ALA A 3 2.51 -6.10 7.87
CA ALA A 3 1.15 -6.58 7.70
C ALA A 3 0.44 -5.78 6.62
N ILE A 4 -0.33 -6.46 5.79
CA ILE A 4 -1.16 -5.85 4.75
C ILE A 4 -2.61 -6.17 5.05
N TRP A 5 -3.47 -5.17 4.97
CA TRP A 5 -4.91 -5.37 5.06
C TRP A 5 -5.66 -4.34 4.25
N GLY A 6 -6.87 -4.65 3.94
CA GLY A 6 -7.70 -3.74 3.17
C GLY A 6 -9.09 -4.31 2.91
N ILE A 7 -9.92 -3.49 2.34
CA ILE A 7 -11.27 -3.84 1.92
C ILE A 7 -11.61 -3.04 0.67
N VAL A 8 -12.27 -3.69 -0.27
CA VAL A 8 -12.74 -3.09 -1.51
C VAL A 8 -14.23 -3.41 -1.68
N ASP A 9 -15.03 -2.38 -1.85
CA ASP A 9 -16.45 -2.53 -2.23
C ASP A 9 -16.57 -2.50 -3.75
N LEU A 10 -16.82 -3.68 -4.33
CA LEU A 10 -17.00 -3.86 -5.77
C LEU A 10 -18.47 -3.66 -6.20
N SER A 11 -19.37 -3.36 -5.29
CA SER A 11 -20.76 -3.18 -5.60
C SER A 11 -21.03 -1.84 -6.30
N VAL A 12 -21.94 -1.86 -7.28
CA VAL A 12 -22.38 -0.67 -7.98
C VAL A 12 -23.46 0.03 -7.17
N ALA A 13 -23.20 1.23 -6.69
CA ALA A 13 -24.20 2.03 -6.00
C ALA A 13 -25.16 2.69 -7.02
N GLN A 14 -26.45 2.45 -6.87
CA GLN A 14 -27.48 3.00 -7.76
C GLN A 14 -27.98 4.39 -7.32
N SER A 15 -27.76 4.77 -6.05
CA SER A 15 -28.17 6.05 -5.49
C SER A 15 -27.11 6.66 -4.57
N GLU A 16 -27.19 7.97 -4.35
CA GLU A 16 -26.32 8.68 -3.42
C GLU A 16 -26.51 8.22 -1.96
N ALA A 17 -27.75 7.93 -1.57
CA ALA A 17 -28.07 7.38 -0.25
C ALA A 17 -27.41 6.02 -0.02
N GLN A 18 -27.42 5.15 -1.02
CA GLN A 18 -26.73 3.87 -0.97
C GLN A 18 -25.20 4.05 -0.87
N ARG A 19 -24.63 5.01 -1.57
CA ARG A 19 -23.19 5.33 -1.49
C ARG A 19 -22.78 5.76 -0.07
N LYS A 20 -23.58 6.65 0.54
CA LYS A 20 -23.34 7.10 1.92
C LYS A 20 -23.44 5.97 2.93
N ASN A 21 -24.44 5.12 2.79
CA ASN A 21 -24.65 3.99 3.70
C ASN A 21 -23.52 2.96 3.59
N ARG A 22 -23.07 2.66 2.38
CA ARG A 22 -21.92 1.77 2.13
C ARG A 22 -20.62 2.34 2.65
N ALA A 23 -20.38 3.61 2.46
CA ALA A 23 -19.20 4.28 2.99
C ALA A 23 -19.15 4.23 4.53
N GLY A 24 -20.32 4.33 5.20
CA GLY A 24 -20.45 4.15 6.63
C GLY A 24 -20.11 2.72 7.08
N ASN A 25 -20.69 1.73 6.41
CA ASN A 25 -20.41 0.32 6.70
C ASN A 25 -18.95 -0.06 6.44
N LEU A 26 -18.38 0.41 5.35
CA LEU A 26 -16.95 0.22 5.05
C LEU A 26 -16.08 0.81 6.16
N TRP A 27 -16.45 1.97 6.67
CA TRP A 27 -15.70 2.62 7.72
C TRP A 27 -15.73 1.86 9.06
N GLU A 28 -16.84 1.28 9.41
CA GLU A 28 -16.95 0.42 10.60
C GLU A 28 -16.02 -0.79 10.50
N GLU A 29 -15.96 -1.44 9.34
CA GLU A 29 -15.03 -2.55 9.10
C GLU A 29 -13.57 -2.11 9.14
N VAL A 30 -13.25 -0.94 8.59
CA VAL A 30 -11.91 -0.34 8.68
C VAL A 30 -11.49 -0.13 10.13
N LEU A 31 -12.38 0.40 10.97
CA LEU A 31 -12.10 0.60 12.38
C LEU A 31 -11.82 -0.71 13.11
N ARG A 32 -12.56 -1.77 12.81
CA ARG A 32 -12.31 -3.11 13.35
C ARG A 32 -10.94 -3.64 12.92
N MET A 33 -10.59 -3.52 11.64
CA MET A 33 -9.28 -3.93 11.12
C MET A 33 -8.15 -3.15 11.79
N ARG A 34 -8.26 -1.84 11.88
CA ARG A 34 -7.26 -1.00 12.54
C ARG A 34 -7.06 -1.37 14.01
N GLN A 35 -8.13 -1.69 14.70
CA GLN A 35 -8.05 -2.10 16.10
C GLN A 35 -7.34 -3.45 16.26
N ALA A 36 -7.57 -4.40 15.35
CA ALA A 36 -6.90 -5.70 15.37
C ALA A 36 -5.37 -5.59 15.22
N TYR A 37 -4.90 -4.61 14.46
CA TYR A 37 -3.46 -4.38 14.22
C TYR A 37 -2.83 -3.37 15.18
N ARG A 38 -3.59 -2.74 16.04
CA ARG A 38 -3.11 -1.70 16.96
C ARG A 38 -2.11 -2.20 18.00
N THR A 39 -2.19 -3.47 18.35
CA THR A 39 -1.31 -4.13 19.35
C THR A 39 -0.13 -4.86 18.72
N SER A 40 0.01 -4.82 17.38
CA SER A 40 1.10 -5.47 16.67
C SER A 40 2.41 -4.69 16.85
N CYS A 41 3.53 -5.39 16.68
CA CYS A 41 4.87 -4.80 16.74
C CYS A 41 5.21 -4.03 15.44
N LEU A 42 4.30 -3.18 14.98
CA LEU A 42 4.49 -2.34 13.81
C LEU A 42 5.04 -0.98 14.23
N ASP A 43 6.03 -0.48 13.49
CA ASP A 43 6.60 0.84 13.75
C ASP A 43 5.67 1.95 13.29
N ARG A 44 4.94 1.72 12.19
CA ARG A 44 3.95 2.65 11.67
C ARG A 44 2.91 1.96 10.80
N ILE A 45 1.78 2.61 10.65
CA ILE A 45 0.72 2.21 9.72
C ILE A 45 0.58 3.29 8.66
N GLN A 46 0.62 2.88 7.40
CA GLN A 46 0.37 3.70 6.24
C GLN A 46 -0.91 3.24 5.57
N GLU A 47 -1.81 4.16 5.31
CA GLU A 47 -3.15 3.82 4.87
C GLU A 47 -3.69 4.82 3.84
N LYS A 48 -4.55 4.33 2.96
CA LYS A 48 -5.35 5.15 2.05
C LYS A 48 -6.80 4.69 2.06
N ARG A 49 -7.68 5.66 2.19
CA ARG A 49 -9.12 5.46 2.22
C ARG A 49 -9.80 6.30 1.15
N GLU A 50 -10.72 5.67 0.45
CA GLU A 50 -11.71 6.33 -0.40
C GLU A 50 -13.11 5.73 -0.19
N ALA A 51 -14.12 6.25 -0.92
CA ALA A 51 -15.51 5.84 -0.72
C ALA A 51 -15.76 4.33 -0.91
N THR A 52 -14.99 3.67 -1.78
CA THR A 52 -15.18 2.27 -2.18
C THR A 52 -14.04 1.35 -1.78
N TYR A 53 -12.97 1.87 -1.20
CA TYR A 53 -11.86 1.05 -0.74
C TYR A 53 -11.11 1.65 0.44
N TYR A 54 -10.47 0.77 1.16
CA TYR A 54 -9.45 1.06 2.14
C TYR A 54 -8.29 0.08 1.97
N LEU A 55 -7.07 0.60 1.93
CA LEU A 55 -5.87 -0.19 1.79
C LEU A 55 -4.82 0.31 2.77
N ALA A 56 -4.20 -0.59 3.49
CA ALA A 56 -3.21 -0.26 4.51
C ALA A 56 -2.04 -1.23 4.55
N CYS A 57 -0.92 -0.73 4.99
CA CYS A 57 0.28 -1.49 5.27
C CYS A 57 0.86 -1.08 6.63
N GLY A 58 1.07 -2.06 7.49
CA GLY A 58 1.86 -1.90 8.69
C GLY A 58 3.33 -2.17 8.37
N VAL A 59 4.18 -1.19 8.60
CA VAL A 59 5.60 -1.25 8.27
C VAL A 59 6.43 -1.48 9.52
N GLN A 60 7.37 -2.41 9.44
CA GLN A 60 8.46 -2.59 10.39
C GLN A 60 9.76 -2.08 9.77
N ASN A 61 10.50 -1.27 10.50
CA ASN A 61 11.77 -0.71 10.02
C ASN A 61 12.91 -1.72 10.23
N VAL A 62 12.85 -2.85 9.53
CA VAL A 62 13.85 -3.93 9.61
C VAL A 62 15.10 -3.63 8.80
N THR A 63 15.02 -2.74 7.82
CA THR A 63 16.15 -2.24 7.04
C THR A 63 16.24 -0.72 7.16
N ARG A 64 17.41 -0.16 6.85
CA ARG A 64 17.62 1.29 6.88
C ARG A 64 16.68 2.02 5.92
N GLU A 65 16.48 1.45 4.75
CA GLU A 65 15.65 2.00 3.67
C GLU A 65 14.16 1.90 3.98
N ALA A 66 13.74 0.94 4.80
CA ALA A 66 12.33 0.76 5.17
C ALA A 66 11.73 1.99 5.86
N VAL A 67 12.55 2.85 6.45
CA VAL A 67 12.10 4.13 7.05
C VAL A 67 11.47 5.05 6.01
N GLU A 68 11.92 4.97 4.75
CA GLU A 68 11.44 5.79 3.64
C GLU A 68 10.23 5.20 2.91
N GLU A 69 9.73 4.05 3.33
CA GLU A 69 8.57 3.41 2.72
C GLU A 69 7.31 4.30 2.76
N ARG A 70 6.58 4.38 1.64
CA ARG A 70 5.45 5.30 1.43
C ARG A 70 4.21 4.56 0.88
N PHE A 71 3.76 3.54 1.54
CA PHE A 71 2.55 2.81 1.12
C PHE A 71 1.24 3.58 1.33
N PRO A 72 0.21 3.37 0.50
CA PRO A 72 0.25 2.70 -0.79
C PRO A 72 0.92 3.56 -1.86
N TYR A 73 1.73 2.95 -2.71
CA TYR A 73 2.20 3.60 -3.94
C TYR A 73 1.04 3.72 -4.93
N GLU A 74 0.94 4.85 -5.60
CA GLU A 74 -0.16 5.15 -6.50
C GLU A 74 0.34 5.60 -7.85
N ARG A 75 -0.19 4.99 -8.90
CA ARG A 75 -0.04 5.47 -10.27
C ARG A 75 -1.37 6.08 -10.75
N LYS A 76 -1.31 7.32 -11.19
CA LYS A 76 -2.42 8.03 -11.85
C LYS A 76 -2.19 7.95 -13.37
N GLY A 77 -3.14 7.41 -14.10
CA GLY A 77 -3.11 7.26 -15.54
C GLY A 77 -4.48 6.88 -16.05
N GLU A 78 -4.57 6.29 -17.23
CA GLU A 78 -5.84 5.75 -17.76
C GLU A 78 -6.48 4.73 -16.82
N ARG A 79 -5.65 3.98 -16.12
CA ARG A 79 -6.06 3.09 -15.03
C ARG A 79 -5.29 3.46 -13.78
N ARG A 80 -6.03 3.85 -12.75
CA ARG A 80 -5.46 4.08 -11.43
C ARG A 80 -5.09 2.75 -10.79
N SER A 81 -3.88 2.63 -10.28
CA SER A 81 -3.43 1.47 -9.52
C SER A 81 -2.90 1.89 -8.16
N LEU A 82 -3.13 1.05 -7.18
CA LEU A 82 -2.61 1.18 -5.82
C LEU A 82 -1.83 -0.09 -5.50
N PHE A 83 -0.70 0.08 -4.85
CA PHE A 83 0.20 -1.00 -4.52
C PHE A 83 0.62 -0.94 -3.06
N VAL A 84 0.50 -2.05 -2.38
CA VAL A 84 1.10 -2.32 -1.06
C VAL A 84 1.79 -3.66 -1.10
N ALA A 85 2.86 -3.80 -0.36
CA ALA A 85 3.61 -5.04 -0.28
C ALA A 85 4.22 -5.23 1.10
N ASP A 86 4.36 -6.48 1.50
CA ASP A 86 5.29 -6.91 2.54
C ASP A 86 6.46 -7.59 1.84
N VAL A 87 7.57 -6.89 1.70
CA VAL A 87 8.67 -7.29 0.84
C VAL A 87 10.03 -6.98 1.45
N ILE A 88 10.94 -7.93 1.28
CA ILE A 88 12.39 -7.77 1.44
C ILE A 88 13.03 -8.32 0.17
N LEU A 89 13.80 -7.50 -0.54
CA LEU A 89 14.42 -7.87 -1.80
C LEU A 89 15.84 -8.36 -1.60
N ASP A 90 16.07 -9.65 -1.75
CA ASP A 90 17.40 -10.25 -1.70
C ASP A 90 18.26 -9.90 -2.93
N ASN A 91 17.60 -9.73 -4.08
CA ASN A 91 18.22 -9.39 -5.36
C ASN A 91 18.12 -7.90 -5.71
N ARG A 92 18.05 -7.05 -4.73
CA ARG A 92 17.90 -5.59 -4.86
C ARG A 92 18.88 -4.96 -5.86
N GLY A 93 20.17 -5.34 -5.79
CA GLY A 93 21.20 -4.83 -6.68
C GLY A 93 20.95 -5.16 -8.15
N GLU A 94 20.49 -6.36 -8.44
CA GLU A 94 20.16 -6.78 -9.81
C GLU A 94 18.94 -6.02 -10.36
N LEU A 95 17.91 -5.83 -9.54
CA LEU A 95 16.72 -5.07 -9.92
C LEU A 95 17.07 -3.62 -10.24
N VAL A 96 17.85 -2.98 -9.38
CA VAL A 96 18.32 -1.59 -9.59
C VAL A 96 19.14 -1.45 -10.88
N GLN A 97 20.03 -2.40 -11.18
CA GLN A 97 20.79 -2.40 -12.43
C GLN A 97 19.92 -2.60 -13.67
N ARG A 98 18.91 -3.47 -13.57
CA ARG A 98 18.02 -3.78 -14.71
C ARG A 98 17.11 -2.61 -15.09
N PHE A 99 16.69 -1.83 -14.11
CA PHE A 99 15.82 -0.66 -14.30
C PHE A 99 16.58 0.66 -14.42
N GLY A 100 17.83 0.61 -14.66
CA GLY A 100 19.00 1.48 -14.86
C GLY A 100 18.87 2.97 -15.14
N ASP A 101 17.70 3.56 -15.31
CA ASP A 101 17.52 5.01 -15.48
C ASP A 101 17.23 5.77 -14.18
N ILE A 102 17.05 5.04 -13.09
CA ILE A 102 16.74 5.65 -11.79
C ILE A 102 18.02 5.66 -10.96
N ARG A 103 18.80 6.71 -11.14
CA ARG A 103 20.16 6.90 -10.58
C ARG A 103 20.26 6.81 -9.06
N ASP A 104 19.16 6.69 -8.34
CA ASP A 104 19.12 6.74 -6.88
C ASP A 104 18.32 5.60 -6.21
N LEU A 105 17.88 4.58 -6.97
CA LEU A 105 17.11 3.45 -6.40
C LEU A 105 17.84 2.67 -5.31
N CYS A 106 19.18 2.80 -5.23
CA CYS A 106 19.95 2.11 -4.19
C CYS A 106 19.57 2.53 -2.77
N SER A 107 19.08 3.76 -2.59
CA SER A 107 18.62 4.29 -1.31
C SER A 107 17.11 4.16 -1.08
N HIS A 108 16.37 3.75 -2.11
CA HIS A 108 14.92 3.63 -2.04
C HIS A 108 14.49 2.36 -1.31
N PRO A 109 13.32 2.34 -0.63
CA PRO A 109 12.82 1.16 0.04
C PRO A 109 12.43 0.05 -0.94
N ASP A 110 12.40 -1.18 -0.45
CA ASP A 110 12.15 -2.36 -1.27
C ASP A 110 10.77 -2.36 -1.94
N GLY A 111 9.77 -1.83 -1.25
CA GLY A 111 8.42 -1.69 -1.80
C GLY A 111 8.37 -0.74 -2.99
N GLU A 112 9.11 0.36 -2.95
CA GLU A 112 9.20 1.31 -4.06
C GLU A 112 9.93 0.70 -5.26
N ILE A 113 11.05 0.01 -5.04
CA ILE A 113 11.77 -0.69 -6.10
C ILE A 113 10.89 -1.72 -6.79
N LEU A 114 10.15 -2.51 -6.01
CA LEU A 114 9.21 -3.50 -6.55
C LEU A 114 8.08 -2.84 -7.34
N TYR A 115 7.52 -1.74 -6.83
CA TYR A 115 6.47 -1.00 -7.51
C TYR A 115 6.94 -0.40 -8.84
N GLU A 116 8.09 0.23 -8.88
CA GLU A 116 8.68 0.77 -10.11
C GLU A 116 8.97 -0.34 -11.13
N SER A 117 9.47 -1.49 -10.67
CA SER A 117 9.65 -2.67 -11.51
C SER A 117 8.36 -3.14 -12.16
N PHE A 118 7.26 -3.15 -11.41
CA PHE A 118 5.94 -3.52 -11.90
C PHE A 118 5.39 -2.50 -12.91
N CYS A 119 5.62 -1.21 -12.68
CA CYS A 119 5.15 -0.14 -13.55
C CYS A 119 5.92 -0.04 -14.87
N SER A 120 7.13 -0.60 -14.93
CA SER A 120 8.01 -0.56 -16.11
C SER A 120 7.69 -1.65 -17.16
N HIS A 121 6.77 -2.56 -16.85
CA HIS A 121 6.28 -3.63 -17.71
C HIS A 121 4.83 -3.40 -18.10
#